data_0435533149bf4a8e932e79ac4a1b7cfe
#
_entry.id   0435533149bf4a8e932e79ac4a1b7cfe
#
_cell.length_a   1.000
_cell.length_b   1.000
_cell.length_c   1.000
_cell.angle_alpha   90.00
_cell.angle_beta   90.00
_cell.angle_gamma   90.00
#
_symmetry.space_group_name_H-M   'P 1'
#
loop_
_entity.id
_entity.type
_entity.pdbx_description
1 polymer ?
#
loop_
_entity_poly.entity_id
_entity_poly.type
_entity_poly.pdbx_seq_one_letter_code
_entity_poly.pdbx_strand_id
1 'polypeptide(L)'
;VLSTVRNAVTTERSALLVRKFFPVAARLMEAAPDLMPWISWHASGVLSAALVSEEHAALARLVERVASAPTAGGRFGAWLRGELSSPRTWLHLCERLRRGLPSDAVALEQWIAGLGPSAAPMVMATIEFVESGPAQDLLCRALAAMVGDPAPVIAQLEAPNARHVAAWAHVLERCPSALDRKKIFGRVLGTRDVPTLLAVMTGRARAAGPETLAQLEAGLGDRSEEVRRRALELMAELNDPRVGRLLLPLFTDHQ
;
A
#
# COMPACT_ATOMS: atom_id res chain seq x y z
N VAL A 1 -8.78 28.50 -17.18
CA VAL A 1 -9.84 27.87 -17.99
C VAL A 1 -9.24 27.05 -19.15
N LEU A 2 -8.39 27.61 -20.02
CA LEU A 2 -7.79 26.87 -21.15
C LEU A 2 -6.88 25.72 -20.70
N SER A 3 -6.10 25.87 -19.62
CA SER A 3 -5.28 24.80 -19.05
C SER A 3 -6.15 23.67 -18.48
N THR A 4 -7.24 24.00 -17.83
CA THR A 4 -8.19 23.02 -17.27
C THR A 4 -8.88 22.22 -18.37
N VAL A 5 -9.33 22.88 -19.45
CA VAL A 5 -9.94 22.22 -20.61
C VAL A 5 -8.94 21.34 -21.35
N ARG A 6 -7.69 21.82 -21.53
CA ARG A 6 -6.63 21.04 -22.17
C ARG A 6 -6.30 19.79 -21.36
N ASN A 7 -6.20 19.91 -20.02
CA ASN A 7 -5.94 18.77 -19.15
C ASN A 7 -7.10 17.78 -19.18
N ALA A 8 -8.36 18.24 -19.12
CA ALA A 8 -9.53 17.36 -19.20
C ALA A 8 -9.56 16.56 -20.53
N VAL A 9 -9.31 17.23 -21.66
CA VAL A 9 -9.26 16.56 -22.97
C VAL A 9 -8.10 15.57 -23.07
N THR A 10 -6.96 15.86 -22.45
CA THR A 10 -5.80 14.95 -22.42
C THR A 10 -6.09 13.73 -21.54
N THR A 11 -6.70 13.93 -20.40
CA THR A 11 -7.09 12.88 -19.45
C THR A 11 -8.12 11.92 -20.07
N GLU A 12 -9.20 12.45 -20.69
CA GLU A 12 -10.17 11.61 -21.41
C GLU A 12 -9.52 10.78 -22.53
N ARG A 13 -8.56 11.36 -23.25
CA ARG A 13 -7.82 10.63 -24.29
C ARG A 13 -6.97 9.51 -23.71
N SER A 14 -6.29 9.74 -22.58
CA SER A 14 -5.43 8.72 -21.94
C SER A 14 -6.24 7.52 -21.44
N ALA A 15 -7.35 7.75 -20.73
CA ALA A 15 -8.25 6.69 -20.30
C ALA A 15 -8.85 5.90 -21.47
N LEU A 16 -9.25 6.61 -22.55
CA LEU A 16 -9.77 6.00 -23.76
C LEU A 16 -8.71 5.15 -24.46
N LEU A 17 -7.46 5.62 -24.52
CA LEU A 17 -6.33 4.87 -25.08
C LEU A 17 -6.07 3.60 -24.28
N VAL A 18 -6.00 3.67 -22.95
CA VAL A 18 -5.85 2.49 -22.10
C VAL A 18 -6.95 1.47 -22.40
N ARG A 19 -8.21 1.93 -22.47
CA ARG A 19 -9.36 1.05 -22.65
C ARG A 19 -9.45 0.41 -24.03
N LYS A 20 -9.04 1.12 -25.09
CA LYS A 20 -9.15 0.64 -26.47
C LYS A 20 -7.86 0.00 -26.99
N PHE A 21 -6.71 0.55 -26.65
CA PHE A 21 -5.43 0.10 -27.18
C PHE A 21 -4.99 -1.23 -26.56
N PHE A 22 -5.03 -1.37 -25.23
CA PHE A 22 -4.48 -2.56 -24.58
C PHE A 22 -5.21 -3.87 -24.94
N PRO A 23 -6.53 -3.95 -25.14
CA PRO A 23 -7.16 -5.17 -25.64
C PRO A 23 -6.64 -5.61 -27.01
N VAL A 24 -6.33 -4.64 -27.88
CA VAL A 24 -5.76 -4.92 -29.21
C VAL A 24 -4.30 -5.35 -29.09
N ALA A 25 -3.50 -4.60 -28.30
CA ALA A 25 -2.10 -4.93 -28.03
C ALA A 25 -1.96 -6.34 -27.44
N ALA A 26 -2.82 -6.71 -26.48
CA ALA A 26 -2.83 -8.03 -25.89
C ALA A 26 -3.03 -9.14 -26.92
N ARG A 27 -4.03 -8.99 -27.80
CA ARG A 27 -4.28 -9.95 -28.89
C ARG A 27 -3.11 -10.05 -29.87
N LEU A 28 -2.51 -8.91 -30.24
CA LEU A 28 -1.39 -8.87 -31.16
C LEU A 28 -0.13 -9.50 -30.57
N MET A 29 0.17 -9.26 -29.29
CA MET A 29 1.33 -9.85 -28.61
C MET A 29 1.22 -11.38 -28.53
N GLU A 30 0.01 -11.93 -28.45
CA GLU A 30 -0.19 -13.40 -28.46
C GLU A 30 -0.17 -13.97 -29.87
N ALA A 31 -0.79 -13.27 -30.84
CA ALA A 31 -0.96 -13.77 -32.19
C ALA A 31 0.27 -13.56 -33.10
N ALA A 32 1.05 -12.51 -32.88
CA ALA A 32 2.18 -12.12 -33.72
C ALA A 32 3.43 -11.80 -32.86
N PRO A 33 4.13 -12.83 -32.36
CA PRO A 33 5.31 -12.64 -31.51
C PRO A 33 6.41 -11.79 -32.14
N ASP A 34 6.56 -11.84 -33.42
CA ASP A 34 7.57 -11.07 -34.18
C ASP A 34 7.35 -9.55 -34.08
N LEU A 35 6.10 -9.11 -33.84
CA LEU A 35 5.75 -7.72 -33.65
C LEU A 35 5.91 -7.26 -32.19
N MET A 36 6.27 -8.15 -31.27
CA MET A 36 6.38 -7.89 -29.84
C MET A 36 7.22 -6.65 -29.51
N PRO A 37 8.41 -6.43 -30.07
CA PRO A 37 9.22 -5.24 -29.78
C PRO A 37 8.51 -3.94 -30.14
N TRP A 38 7.87 -3.92 -31.31
CA TRP A 38 7.13 -2.74 -31.79
C TRP A 38 5.89 -2.45 -30.94
N ILE A 39 5.08 -3.50 -30.65
CA ILE A 39 3.88 -3.37 -29.81
C ILE A 39 4.26 -2.92 -28.41
N SER A 40 5.30 -3.52 -27.81
CA SER A 40 5.80 -3.16 -26.48
C SER A 40 6.22 -1.70 -26.41
N TRP A 41 6.94 -1.19 -27.41
CA TRP A 41 7.38 0.19 -27.44
C TRP A 41 6.18 1.18 -27.42
N HIS A 42 5.16 0.95 -28.25
CA HIS A 42 3.95 1.77 -28.28
C HIS A 42 3.13 1.63 -26.99
N ALA A 43 3.00 0.40 -26.47
CA ALA A 43 2.28 0.11 -25.25
C ALA A 43 2.92 0.79 -24.02
N SER A 44 4.26 0.82 -23.93
CA SER A 44 4.99 1.55 -22.88
C SER A 44 4.71 3.06 -22.96
N GLY A 45 4.59 3.62 -24.17
CA GLY A 45 4.21 5.02 -24.37
C GLY A 45 2.81 5.34 -23.84
N VAL A 46 1.84 4.48 -24.15
CA VAL A 46 0.45 4.63 -23.65
C VAL A 46 0.40 4.46 -22.13
N LEU A 47 1.12 3.50 -21.59
CA LEU A 47 1.20 3.26 -20.14
C LEU A 47 1.84 4.45 -19.42
N SER A 48 2.94 4.98 -19.94
CA SER A 48 3.58 6.18 -19.39
C SER A 48 2.66 7.40 -19.40
N ALA A 49 1.91 7.60 -20.48
CA ALA A 49 0.91 8.66 -20.56
C ALA A 49 -0.21 8.50 -19.53
N ALA A 50 -0.69 7.26 -19.32
CA ALA A 50 -1.70 6.95 -18.31
C ALA A 50 -1.21 7.21 -16.88
N LEU A 51 0.04 6.85 -16.58
CA LEU A 51 0.66 7.10 -15.27
C LEU A 51 0.82 8.61 -15.01
N VAL A 52 1.29 9.36 -15.99
CA VAL A 52 1.45 10.83 -15.89
C VAL A 52 0.10 11.53 -15.74
N SER A 53 -0.94 11.03 -16.40
CA SER A 53 -2.30 11.58 -16.32
C SER A 53 -3.08 11.04 -15.09
N GLU A 54 -2.46 10.26 -14.23
CA GLU A 54 -3.06 9.67 -13.01
C GLU A 54 -4.31 8.81 -13.30
N GLU A 55 -4.33 8.09 -14.42
CA GLU A 55 -5.44 7.22 -14.84
C GLU A 55 -5.48 5.90 -14.03
N HIS A 56 -5.41 6.01 -12.69
CA HIS A 56 -5.30 4.85 -11.80
C HIS A 56 -6.48 3.89 -11.91
N ALA A 57 -7.70 4.40 -12.10
CA ALA A 57 -8.89 3.57 -12.30
C ALA A 57 -8.83 2.74 -13.60
N ALA A 58 -8.26 3.31 -14.66
CA ALA A 58 -8.08 2.59 -15.91
C ALA A 58 -7.00 1.52 -15.79
N LEU A 59 -5.90 1.83 -15.09
CA LEU A 59 -4.81 0.88 -14.78
C LEU A 59 -5.28 -0.25 -13.88
N ALA A 60 -6.06 0.03 -12.83
CA ALA A 60 -6.63 -0.99 -11.94
C ALA A 60 -7.47 -2.00 -12.73
N ARG A 61 -8.40 -1.52 -13.56
CA ARG A 61 -9.21 -2.37 -14.43
C ARG A 61 -8.39 -3.17 -15.44
N LEU A 62 -7.28 -2.62 -15.94
CA LEU A 62 -6.38 -3.33 -16.84
C LEU A 62 -5.68 -4.48 -16.11
N VAL A 63 -5.11 -4.22 -14.94
CA VAL A 63 -4.42 -5.21 -14.11
C VAL A 63 -5.38 -6.32 -13.68
N GLU A 64 -6.57 -5.97 -13.19
CA GLU A 64 -7.62 -6.92 -12.81
C GLU A 64 -8.03 -7.83 -13.98
N ARG A 65 -8.23 -7.26 -15.17
CA ARG A 65 -8.58 -8.03 -16.38
C ARG A 65 -7.48 -9.00 -16.76
N VAL A 66 -6.22 -8.58 -16.66
CA VAL A 66 -5.07 -9.45 -16.93
C VAL A 66 -4.96 -10.56 -15.88
N ALA A 67 -5.21 -10.26 -14.62
CA ALA A 67 -5.20 -11.26 -13.53
C ALA A 67 -6.32 -12.30 -13.68
N SER A 68 -7.50 -11.89 -14.15
CA SER A 68 -8.69 -12.73 -14.32
C SER A 68 -8.70 -13.52 -15.64
N ALA A 69 -7.82 -13.18 -16.59
CA ALA A 69 -7.81 -13.84 -17.90
C ALA A 69 -7.27 -15.28 -17.77
N PRO A 70 -7.84 -16.26 -18.52
CA PRO A 70 -7.29 -17.62 -18.58
C PRO A 70 -5.82 -17.64 -19.03
N THR A 71 -5.38 -16.62 -19.75
CA THR A 71 -4.01 -16.37 -20.20
C THR A 71 -3.25 -15.42 -19.28
N ALA A 72 -3.53 -15.42 -17.97
CA ALA A 72 -2.89 -14.50 -17.03
C ALA A 72 -1.35 -14.58 -17.03
N GLY A 73 -0.79 -15.71 -17.49
CA GLY A 73 0.63 -15.91 -17.77
C GLY A 73 1.08 -15.60 -19.20
N GLY A 74 0.17 -15.13 -20.08
CA GLY A 74 0.48 -14.80 -21.47
C GLY A 74 1.51 -13.67 -21.62
N ARG A 75 2.02 -13.49 -22.85
CA ARG A 75 3.07 -12.51 -23.16
C ARG A 75 2.68 -11.09 -22.75
N PHE A 76 1.45 -10.69 -23.03
CA PHE A 76 0.95 -9.38 -22.62
C PHE A 76 0.93 -9.20 -21.09
N GLY A 77 0.43 -10.20 -20.35
CA GLY A 77 0.38 -10.15 -18.89
C GLY A 77 1.78 -10.10 -18.27
N ALA A 78 2.72 -10.87 -18.80
CA ALA A 78 4.12 -10.84 -18.36
C ALA A 78 4.76 -9.47 -18.65
N TRP A 79 4.56 -8.94 -19.86
CA TRP A 79 5.04 -7.61 -20.24
C TRP A 79 4.47 -6.52 -19.35
N LEU A 80 3.14 -6.50 -19.15
CA LEU A 80 2.46 -5.47 -18.35
C LEU A 80 2.97 -5.46 -16.88
N ARG A 81 3.06 -6.64 -16.27
CA ARG A 81 3.63 -6.75 -14.91
C ARG A 81 5.07 -6.27 -14.84
N GLY A 82 5.90 -6.66 -15.84
CA GLY A 82 7.27 -6.20 -15.93
C GLY A 82 7.38 -4.67 -16.04
N GLU A 83 6.56 -4.05 -16.88
CA GLU A 83 6.56 -2.61 -17.11
C GLU A 83 6.06 -1.84 -15.88
N LEU A 84 4.95 -2.28 -15.26
CA LEU A 84 4.42 -1.68 -14.03
C LEU A 84 5.31 -1.94 -12.81
N SER A 85 6.13 -2.99 -12.83
CA SER A 85 7.12 -3.26 -11.78
C SER A 85 8.49 -2.66 -12.10
N SER A 86 8.63 -1.92 -13.21
CA SER A 86 9.91 -1.34 -13.59
C SER A 86 10.37 -0.23 -12.63
N PRO A 87 11.68 -0.08 -12.39
CA PRO A 87 12.22 0.98 -11.54
C PRO A 87 11.78 2.38 -11.98
N ARG A 88 11.62 2.61 -13.30
CA ARG A 88 11.15 3.87 -13.86
C ARG A 88 9.72 4.21 -13.42
N THR A 89 8.81 3.25 -13.49
CA THR A 89 7.42 3.41 -13.04
C THR A 89 7.36 3.73 -11.56
N TRP A 90 8.15 3.01 -10.74
CA TRP A 90 8.16 3.20 -9.29
C TRP A 90 8.83 4.50 -8.87
N LEU A 91 9.88 4.95 -9.55
CA LEU A 91 10.47 6.27 -9.31
C LEU A 91 9.45 7.38 -9.53
N HIS A 92 8.72 7.32 -10.66
CA HIS A 92 7.65 8.27 -10.94
C HIS A 92 6.55 8.24 -9.87
N LEU A 93 6.13 7.05 -9.44
CA LEU A 93 5.14 6.88 -8.38
C LEU A 93 5.64 7.43 -7.03
N CYS A 94 6.89 7.18 -6.66
CA CYS A 94 7.51 7.75 -5.45
C CYS A 94 7.46 9.28 -5.46
N GLU A 95 7.89 9.90 -6.56
CA GLU A 95 7.87 11.35 -6.71
C GLU A 95 6.46 11.91 -6.60
N ARG A 96 5.47 11.20 -7.16
CA ARG A 96 4.06 11.60 -7.08
C ARG A 96 3.52 11.49 -5.66
N LEU A 97 3.77 10.37 -4.98
CA LEU A 97 3.31 10.11 -3.60
C LEU A 97 3.93 11.07 -2.58
N ARG A 98 5.16 11.54 -2.81
CA ARG A 98 5.79 12.57 -1.98
C ARG A 98 5.10 13.94 -2.05
N ARG A 99 4.38 14.22 -3.13
CA ARG A 99 3.56 15.44 -3.28
C ARG A 99 2.18 15.33 -2.66
N GLY A 100 1.78 14.14 -2.21
CA GLY A 100 0.48 13.83 -1.61
C GLY A 100 -0.25 12.68 -2.33
N LEU A 101 -1.40 12.29 -1.80
CA LEU A 101 -2.22 11.26 -2.43
C LEU A 101 -2.85 11.78 -3.74
N PRO A 102 -2.95 10.93 -4.77
CA PRO A 102 -3.76 11.24 -5.94
C PRO A 102 -5.25 11.26 -5.57
N SER A 103 -6.06 11.91 -6.41
CA SER A 103 -7.52 12.00 -6.23
C SER A 103 -8.21 10.63 -6.20
N ASP A 104 -7.65 9.64 -6.90
CA ASP A 104 -8.14 8.26 -6.97
C ASP A 104 -7.18 7.30 -6.27
N ALA A 105 -6.96 7.55 -4.97
CA ALA A 105 -6.06 6.75 -4.14
C ALA A 105 -6.50 5.28 -4.01
N VAL A 106 -7.82 5.01 -4.03
CA VAL A 106 -8.37 3.65 -3.98
C VAL A 106 -7.98 2.86 -5.22
N ALA A 107 -8.11 3.45 -6.39
CA ALA A 107 -7.72 2.79 -7.64
C ALA A 107 -6.20 2.60 -7.73
N LEU A 108 -5.40 3.54 -7.21
CA LEU A 108 -3.96 3.38 -7.09
C LEU A 108 -3.61 2.17 -6.21
N GLU A 109 -4.24 2.03 -5.04
CA GLU A 109 -4.06 0.88 -4.15
C GLU A 109 -4.42 -0.44 -4.86
N GLN A 110 -5.56 -0.45 -5.57
CA GLN A 110 -6.05 -1.63 -6.29
C GLN A 110 -5.08 -2.11 -7.38
N TRP A 111 -4.58 -1.20 -8.24
CA TRP A 111 -3.66 -1.65 -9.28
C TRP A 111 -2.30 -2.07 -8.73
N ILE A 112 -1.78 -1.42 -7.67
CA ILE A 112 -0.55 -1.86 -7.02
C ILE A 112 -0.73 -3.26 -6.44
N ALA A 113 -1.78 -3.50 -5.66
CA ALA A 113 -2.10 -4.81 -5.08
C ALA A 113 -2.29 -5.89 -6.16
N GLY A 114 -2.91 -5.53 -7.28
CA GLY A 114 -3.15 -6.41 -8.41
C GLY A 114 -1.90 -6.86 -9.18
N LEU A 115 -0.73 -6.21 -8.99
CA LEU A 115 0.55 -6.67 -9.56
C LEU A 115 1.00 -8.01 -8.96
N GLY A 116 0.52 -8.33 -7.76
CA GLY A 116 0.83 -9.57 -7.07
C GLY A 116 2.22 -9.61 -6.42
N PRO A 117 2.60 -10.77 -5.86
CA PRO A 117 3.79 -10.90 -5.00
C PRO A 117 5.12 -10.49 -5.65
N SER A 118 5.22 -10.58 -6.98
CA SER A 118 6.45 -10.21 -7.71
C SER A 118 6.81 -8.73 -7.59
N ALA A 119 5.84 -7.85 -7.33
CA ALA A 119 6.06 -6.43 -7.13
C ALA A 119 6.32 -6.05 -5.66
N ALA A 120 6.14 -6.96 -4.71
CA ALA A 120 6.32 -6.69 -3.29
C ALA A 120 7.67 -6.05 -2.93
N PRO A 121 8.82 -6.48 -3.48
CA PRO A 121 10.11 -5.84 -3.20
C PRO A 121 10.15 -4.35 -3.59
N MET A 122 9.49 -3.97 -4.70
CA MET A 122 9.42 -2.58 -5.14
C MET A 122 8.52 -1.75 -4.23
N VAL A 123 7.39 -2.31 -3.78
CA VAL A 123 6.51 -1.64 -2.80
C VAL A 123 7.24 -1.45 -1.48
N MET A 124 7.97 -2.47 -1.00
CA MET A 124 8.78 -2.37 0.23
C MET A 124 9.82 -1.25 0.12
N ALA A 125 10.59 -1.22 -0.97
CA ALA A 125 11.55 -0.16 -1.22
C ALA A 125 10.88 1.22 -1.25
N THR A 126 9.68 1.33 -1.87
CA THR A 126 8.95 2.60 -1.93
C THR A 126 8.47 3.08 -0.56
N ILE A 127 8.05 2.17 0.33
CA ILE A 127 7.68 2.49 1.72
C ILE A 127 8.84 3.14 2.47
N GLU A 128 10.08 2.75 2.17
CA GLU A 128 11.28 3.33 2.80
C GLU A 128 11.58 4.77 2.32
N PHE A 129 11.12 5.15 1.14
CA PHE A 129 11.33 6.48 0.55
C PHE A 129 10.18 7.46 0.79
N VAL A 130 8.99 6.97 1.12
CA VAL A 130 7.81 7.80 1.36
C VAL A 130 7.70 8.12 2.84
N GLU A 131 7.50 9.41 3.15
CA GLU A 131 7.31 9.84 4.54
C GLU A 131 6.06 9.23 5.17
N SER A 132 6.10 9.11 6.50
CA SER A 132 4.99 8.60 7.29
C SER A 132 3.72 9.43 7.07
N GLY A 133 2.62 8.79 6.70
CA GLY A 133 1.36 9.46 6.44
C GLY A 133 0.45 8.67 5.49
N PRO A 134 -0.60 9.30 4.96
CA PRO A 134 -1.62 8.61 4.15
C PRO A 134 -1.07 7.88 2.91
N ALA A 135 -0.01 8.41 2.29
CA ALA A 135 0.63 7.78 1.14
C ALA A 135 1.37 6.49 1.53
N GLN A 136 2.08 6.50 2.66
CA GLN A 136 2.72 5.31 3.20
C GLN A 136 1.68 4.27 3.62
N ASP A 137 0.57 4.69 4.25
CA ASP A 137 -0.52 3.81 4.67
C ASP A 137 -1.18 3.11 3.45
N LEU A 138 -1.34 3.81 2.33
CA LEU A 138 -1.81 3.22 1.08
C LEU A 138 -0.87 2.11 0.61
N LEU A 139 0.44 2.38 0.57
CA LEU A 139 1.44 1.38 0.18
C LEU A 139 1.46 0.17 1.14
N CYS A 140 1.30 0.41 2.44
CA CYS A 140 1.21 -0.67 3.42
C CYS A 140 -0.02 -1.57 3.19
N ARG A 141 -1.18 -0.98 2.87
CA ARG A 141 -2.40 -1.75 2.55
C ARG A 141 -2.23 -2.55 1.26
N ALA A 142 -1.69 -1.93 0.20
CA ALA A 142 -1.42 -2.61 -1.05
C ALA A 142 -0.43 -3.78 -0.86
N LEU A 143 0.65 -3.56 -0.09
CA LEU A 143 1.63 -4.60 0.22
C LEU A 143 0.99 -5.74 1.01
N ALA A 144 0.21 -5.45 2.04
CA ALA A 144 -0.47 -6.47 2.84
C ALA A 144 -1.40 -7.35 2.00
N ALA A 145 -2.07 -6.77 0.99
CA ALA A 145 -2.95 -7.51 0.09
C ALA A 145 -2.21 -8.42 -0.89
N MET A 146 -0.96 -8.08 -1.27
CA MET A 146 -0.18 -8.84 -2.26
C MET A 146 0.80 -9.84 -1.65
N VAL A 147 1.19 -9.67 -0.39
CA VAL A 147 2.18 -10.54 0.28
C VAL A 147 1.56 -11.89 0.60
N GLY A 148 1.99 -12.92 -0.10
CA GLY A 148 1.64 -14.32 0.20
C GLY A 148 2.50 -14.90 1.34
N ASP A 149 3.82 -14.59 1.33
CA ASP A 149 4.76 -14.95 2.39
C ASP A 149 5.16 -13.69 3.18
N PRO A 150 4.80 -13.56 4.45
CA PRO A 150 5.12 -12.43 5.29
C PRO A 150 6.57 -12.40 5.81
N ALA A 151 7.37 -13.46 5.60
CA ALA A 151 8.72 -13.58 6.12
C ALA A 151 9.63 -12.37 5.78
N PRO A 152 9.62 -11.80 4.56
CA PRO A 152 10.41 -10.60 4.26
C PRO A 152 10.02 -9.39 5.10
N VAL A 153 8.72 -9.19 5.36
CA VAL A 153 8.22 -8.08 6.18
C VAL A 153 8.57 -8.27 7.65
N ILE A 154 8.49 -9.51 8.14
CA ILE A 154 8.92 -9.87 9.50
C ILE A 154 10.41 -9.60 9.66
N ALA A 155 11.23 -9.98 8.69
CA ALA A 155 12.67 -9.73 8.72
C ALA A 155 13.00 -8.21 8.80
N GLN A 156 12.26 -7.37 8.09
CA GLN A 156 12.40 -5.92 8.18
C GLN A 156 12.00 -5.38 9.57
N LEU A 157 10.92 -5.90 10.15
CA LEU A 157 10.47 -5.50 11.48
C LEU A 157 11.45 -5.91 12.58
N GLU A 158 12.06 -7.09 12.48
CA GLU A 158 12.98 -7.67 13.46
C GLU A 158 14.44 -7.24 13.28
N ALA A 159 14.75 -6.46 12.22
CA ALA A 159 16.12 -6.00 11.99
C ALA A 159 16.61 -5.12 13.14
N PRO A 160 17.88 -5.26 13.59
CA PRO A 160 18.43 -4.53 14.73
C PRO A 160 18.34 -2.99 14.61
N ASN A 161 18.37 -2.49 13.38
CA ASN A 161 18.22 -1.07 13.06
C ASN A 161 16.99 -0.84 12.20
N ALA A 162 15.87 -1.47 12.53
CA ALA A 162 14.64 -1.40 11.76
C ALA A 162 14.21 0.06 11.56
N ARG A 163 14.15 0.48 10.31
CA ARG A 163 13.51 1.74 9.92
C ARG A 163 12.03 1.45 9.61
N HIS A 164 11.21 2.50 9.70
CA HIS A 164 9.79 2.40 9.35
C HIS A 164 9.02 1.29 10.09
N VAL A 165 9.38 1.02 11.35
CA VAL A 165 8.76 0.00 12.22
C VAL A 165 7.23 0.11 12.20
N ALA A 166 6.69 1.33 12.24
CA ALA A 166 5.25 1.55 12.18
C ALA A 166 4.63 1.04 10.86
N ALA A 167 5.32 1.24 9.73
CA ALA A 167 4.84 0.75 8.44
C ALA A 167 4.85 -0.78 8.37
N TRP A 168 5.92 -1.43 8.83
CA TRP A 168 6.02 -2.89 8.84
C TRP A 168 5.00 -3.52 9.80
N ALA A 169 4.76 -2.89 10.96
CA ALA A 169 3.70 -3.30 11.88
C ALA A 169 2.31 -3.17 11.25
N HIS A 170 2.06 -2.08 10.50
CA HIS A 170 0.82 -1.87 9.75
C HIS A 170 0.59 -2.98 8.71
N VAL A 171 1.62 -3.31 7.91
CA VAL A 171 1.54 -4.38 6.91
C VAL A 171 1.19 -5.72 7.56
N LEU A 172 1.92 -6.11 8.62
CA LEU A 172 1.70 -7.40 9.29
C LEU A 172 0.33 -7.50 9.96
N GLU A 173 -0.18 -6.40 10.52
CA GLU A 173 -1.52 -6.38 11.12
C GLU A 173 -2.61 -6.66 10.09
N ARG A 174 -2.44 -6.16 8.85
CA ARG A 174 -3.39 -6.36 7.75
C ARG A 174 -3.15 -7.59 6.89
N CYS A 175 -1.99 -8.24 7.02
CA CYS A 175 -1.67 -9.41 6.22
C CYS A 175 -2.72 -10.53 6.48
N PRO A 176 -3.34 -11.12 5.43
CA PRO A 176 -4.38 -12.14 5.59
C PRO A 176 -3.85 -13.49 6.08
N SER A 177 -2.53 -13.68 6.09
CA SER A 177 -1.89 -14.92 6.52
C SER A 177 -2.22 -15.25 7.98
N ALA A 178 -2.33 -16.55 8.30
CA ALA A 178 -2.49 -17.06 9.66
C ALA A 178 -1.18 -16.87 10.45
N LEU A 179 -0.93 -15.64 10.90
CA LEU A 179 0.26 -15.27 11.65
C LEU A 179 -0.02 -15.28 13.14
N ASP A 180 0.93 -15.81 13.93
CA ASP A 180 0.97 -15.54 15.38
C ASP A 180 1.53 -14.13 15.61
N ARG A 181 0.69 -13.13 15.37
CA ARG A 181 1.04 -11.70 15.52
C ARG A 181 1.52 -11.39 16.92
N LYS A 182 0.92 -12.02 17.94
CA LYS A 182 1.30 -11.84 19.34
C LYS A 182 2.75 -12.26 19.58
N LYS A 183 3.16 -13.40 19.02
CA LYS A 183 4.53 -13.88 19.13
C LYS A 183 5.51 -13.01 18.36
N ILE A 184 5.16 -12.57 17.15
CA ILE A 184 6.01 -11.70 16.32
C ILE A 184 6.24 -10.37 17.03
N PHE A 185 5.16 -9.67 17.37
CA PHE A 185 5.28 -8.38 18.08
C PHE A 185 5.92 -8.54 19.47
N GLY A 186 5.68 -9.65 20.18
CA GLY A 186 6.34 -9.94 21.45
C GLY A 186 7.86 -10.03 21.34
N ARG A 187 8.40 -10.60 20.25
CA ARG A 187 9.85 -10.60 19.99
C ARG A 187 10.40 -9.19 19.77
N VAL A 188 9.73 -8.39 18.93
CA VAL A 188 10.13 -7.01 18.64
C VAL A 188 10.10 -6.14 19.90
N LEU A 189 9.08 -6.32 20.73
CA LEU A 189 8.90 -5.56 21.98
C LEU A 189 9.71 -6.10 23.16
N GLY A 190 10.39 -7.22 22.99
CA GLY A 190 11.21 -7.85 24.05
C GLY A 190 12.37 -6.98 24.54
N THR A 191 12.81 -5.99 23.76
CA THR A 191 13.87 -5.03 24.12
C THR A 191 13.41 -3.95 25.09
N ARG A 192 12.10 -3.77 25.31
CA ARG A 192 11.49 -2.68 26.09
C ARG A 192 11.91 -1.27 25.68
N ASP A 193 12.38 -1.09 24.44
CA ASP A 193 12.67 0.23 23.90
C ASP A 193 11.36 0.98 23.62
N VAL A 194 11.19 2.13 24.31
CA VAL A 194 9.96 2.95 24.22
C VAL A 194 9.69 3.43 22.77
N PRO A 195 10.67 3.95 22.02
CA PRO A 195 10.45 4.35 20.63
C PRO A 195 9.92 3.21 19.75
N THR A 196 10.47 2.00 19.88
CA THR A 196 10.00 0.83 19.13
C THR A 196 8.57 0.45 19.51
N LEU A 197 8.24 0.46 20.81
CA LEU A 197 6.89 0.22 21.29
C LEU A 197 5.88 1.21 20.69
N LEU A 198 6.20 2.50 20.74
CA LEU A 198 5.36 3.57 20.19
C LEU A 198 5.17 3.43 18.68
N ALA A 199 6.23 3.07 17.95
CA ALA A 199 6.17 2.83 16.52
C ALA A 199 5.26 1.63 16.17
N VAL A 200 5.39 0.51 16.88
CA VAL A 200 4.53 -0.67 16.70
C VAL A 200 3.07 -0.34 17.01
N MET A 201 2.79 0.33 18.13
CA MET A 201 1.43 0.76 18.48
C MET A 201 0.83 1.64 17.39
N THR A 202 1.60 2.63 16.90
CA THR A 202 1.16 3.53 15.84
C THR A 202 0.84 2.76 14.55
N GLY A 203 1.69 1.85 14.12
CA GLY A 203 1.49 1.06 12.91
C GLY A 203 0.26 0.17 13.00
N ARG A 204 0.06 -0.51 14.13
CA ARG A 204 -1.12 -1.35 14.38
C ARG A 204 -2.41 -0.52 14.46
N ALA A 205 -2.38 0.64 15.12
CA ALA A 205 -3.52 1.55 15.17
C ALA A 205 -3.94 2.02 13.78
N ARG A 206 -2.99 2.43 12.93
CA ARG A 206 -3.27 2.84 11.53
C ARG A 206 -3.85 1.69 10.69
N ALA A 207 -3.46 0.46 10.98
CA ALA A 207 -4.04 -0.71 10.33
C ALA A 207 -5.50 -0.95 10.76
N ALA A 208 -5.92 -0.45 11.91
CA ALA A 208 -7.25 -0.66 12.51
C ALA A 208 -7.66 -2.14 12.57
N GLY A 209 -6.72 -2.99 12.98
CA GLY A 209 -6.94 -4.43 13.12
C GLY A 209 -7.89 -4.78 14.28
N PRO A 210 -8.41 -6.01 14.33
CA PRO A 210 -9.40 -6.43 15.33
C PRO A 210 -8.89 -6.36 16.79
N GLU A 211 -7.60 -6.52 17.00
CA GLU A 211 -6.97 -6.51 18.32
C GLU A 211 -6.41 -5.14 18.74
N THR A 212 -6.51 -4.14 17.86
CA THR A 212 -5.89 -2.82 18.07
C THR A 212 -6.40 -2.16 19.36
N LEU A 213 -7.70 -2.18 19.60
CA LEU A 213 -8.29 -1.54 20.77
C LEU A 213 -7.83 -2.18 22.06
N ALA A 214 -7.81 -3.50 22.16
CA ALA A 214 -7.33 -4.22 23.34
C ALA A 214 -5.84 -3.94 23.63
N GLN A 215 -5.04 -3.77 22.59
CA GLN A 215 -3.63 -3.40 22.72
C GLN A 215 -3.44 -1.97 23.24
N LEU A 216 -4.24 -1.02 22.74
CA LEU A 216 -4.20 0.36 23.21
C LEU A 216 -4.68 0.46 24.66
N GLU A 217 -5.70 -0.31 25.03
CA GLU A 217 -6.17 -0.45 26.41
C GLU A 217 -5.03 -0.96 27.33
N ALA A 218 -4.31 -1.99 26.92
CA ALA A 218 -3.13 -2.45 27.65
C ALA A 218 -2.05 -1.36 27.76
N GLY A 219 -1.89 -0.52 26.73
CA GLY A 219 -0.98 0.63 26.74
C GLY A 219 -1.36 1.71 27.75
N LEU A 220 -2.63 1.86 28.11
CA LEU A 220 -3.05 2.80 29.17
C LEU A 220 -2.53 2.39 30.56
N GLY A 221 -2.27 1.11 30.78
CA GLY A 221 -1.68 0.57 32.03
C GLY A 221 -0.15 0.55 32.03
N ASP A 222 0.52 1.04 31.00
CA ASP A 222 1.99 1.02 30.92
C ASP A 222 2.63 1.92 31.97
N ARG A 223 3.86 1.55 32.41
CA ARG A 223 4.64 2.34 33.37
C ARG A 223 5.13 3.67 32.78
N SER A 224 5.41 3.72 31.48
CA SER A 224 5.83 4.91 30.77
C SER A 224 4.65 5.85 30.54
N GLU A 225 4.77 7.08 31.01
CA GLU A 225 3.77 8.14 30.74
C GLU A 225 3.63 8.42 29.24
N GLU A 226 4.73 8.37 28.51
CA GLU A 226 4.74 8.58 27.05
C GLU A 226 3.92 7.50 26.33
N VAL A 227 4.02 6.23 26.76
CA VAL A 227 3.23 5.12 26.21
C VAL A 227 1.75 5.32 26.53
N ARG A 228 1.40 5.66 27.78
CA ARG A 228 0.01 5.94 28.17
C ARG A 228 -0.60 7.08 27.36
N ARG A 229 0.13 8.20 27.24
CA ARG A 229 -0.31 9.37 26.44
C ARG A 229 -0.52 8.98 24.98
N ARG A 230 0.43 8.26 24.37
CA ARG A 230 0.31 7.83 22.98
C ARG A 230 -0.86 6.86 22.75
N ALA A 231 -1.13 5.97 23.70
CA ALA A 231 -2.29 5.09 23.65
C ALA A 231 -3.61 5.90 23.60
N LEU A 232 -3.75 6.94 24.43
CA LEU A 232 -4.90 7.83 24.44
C LEU A 232 -5.06 8.58 23.11
N GLU A 233 -3.98 9.16 22.57
CA GLU A 233 -3.98 9.86 21.28
C GLU A 233 -4.46 8.92 20.15
N LEU A 234 -3.87 7.71 20.07
CA LEU A 234 -4.24 6.72 19.07
C LEU A 234 -5.68 6.22 19.22
N MET A 235 -6.18 6.07 20.46
CA MET A 235 -7.59 5.75 20.70
C MET A 235 -8.53 6.85 20.18
N ALA A 236 -8.17 8.11 20.38
CA ALA A 236 -8.96 9.24 19.87
C ALA A 236 -9.01 9.26 18.34
N GLU A 237 -7.92 8.83 17.67
CA GLU A 237 -7.82 8.74 16.21
C GLU A 237 -8.67 7.58 15.61
N LEU A 238 -8.94 6.51 16.39
CA LEU A 238 -9.60 5.29 15.89
C LEU A 238 -11.06 5.47 15.50
N ASN A 239 -11.72 6.51 15.98
CA ASN A 239 -13.16 6.74 15.76
C ASN A 239 -14.07 5.52 16.07
N ASP A 240 -13.66 4.68 17.04
CA ASP A 240 -14.37 3.47 17.46
C ASP A 240 -15.32 3.81 18.63
N PRO A 241 -16.62 3.52 18.53
CA PRO A 241 -17.60 3.84 19.58
C PRO A 241 -17.30 3.14 20.92
N ARG A 242 -16.50 2.07 20.93
CA ARG A 242 -16.06 1.39 22.16
C ARG A 242 -15.06 2.21 22.97
N VAL A 243 -14.31 3.11 22.32
CA VAL A 243 -13.31 3.98 23.00
C VAL A 243 -13.96 4.82 24.10
N GLY A 244 -15.14 5.42 23.83
CA GLY A 244 -15.86 6.20 24.83
C GLY A 244 -16.18 5.40 26.10
N ARG A 245 -16.56 4.13 25.96
CA ARG A 245 -16.86 3.25 27.11
C ARG A 245 -15.61 2.88 27.90
N LEU A 246 -14.47 2.73 27.24
CA LEU A 246 -13.20 2.39 27.88
C LEU A 246 -12.61 3.58 28.64
N LEU A 247 -12.78 4.79 28.12
CA LEU A 247 -12.24 6.00 28.74
C LEU A 247 -13.11 6.55 29.88
N LEU A 248 -14.41 6.26 29.88
CA LEU A 248 -15.35 6.78 30.88
C LEU A 248 -14.91 6.50 32.33
N PRO A 249 -14.46 5.28 32.72
CA PRO A 249 -13.98 5.00 34.07
C PRO A 249 -12.77 5.85 34.49
N LEU A 250 -11.87 6.18 33.56
CA LEU A 250 -10.67 6.98 33.84
C LEU A 250 -11.00 8.44 34.26
N PHE A 251 -12.18 8.94 33.86
CA PHE A 251 -12.65 10.27 34.25
C PHE A 251 -13.50 10.27 35.53
N THR A 252 -13.99 9.10 35.96
CA THR A 252 -14.83 8.97 37.16
C THR A 252 -14.04 8.60 38.41
N ASP A 253 -12.83 8.07 38.30
CA ASP A 253 -11.98 7.65 39.44
C ASP A 253 -11.25 8.81 40.16
N HIS A 254 -11.58 10.06 39.87
CA HIS A 254 -10.99 11.25 40.54
C HIS A 254 -11.97 11.94 41.49
N GLN A 255 -12.91 11.19 42.13
CA GLN A 255 -13.70 11.71 43.23
C GLN A 255 -13.35 11.09 44.56
#